data_18d7338211f05a14d78fff0ecf2c43f1
#
_entry.id   18d7338211f05a14d78fff0ecf2c43f1
#
_cell.length_a   1.000
_cell.length_b   1.000
_cell.length_c   1.000
_cell.angle_alpha   90.00
_cell.angle_beta   90.00
_cell.angle_gamma   90.00
#
_symmetry.space_group_name_H-M   'P 1'
#
loop_
_entity.id
_entity.type
_entity.pdbx_description
1 polymer ?
#
loop_
_entity_poly.entity_id
_entity_poly.type
_entity_poly.pdbx_seq_one_letter_code
_entity_poly.pdbx_strand_id
1 'polypeptide(L)'
;DQDKLAKGFSDGSFTNAKVFPTSPSYASVSKKYKNNIVYTPQDATTYLVATNIDRQSYKHTSKTTDAQKTSTKKALLNKDFRQAITFAFDRTAYASQVNGKDGATKMLRNLFVPPTFVQTDDKSFGKLVKEKLIGYDESWKDVNLNDAQDGLYNPTKAKEKLAKAKAALQADGVQFPIHIDMPVDQTATNKVQRVQSLKQSIEKNLGKENVVIDIQQMSKDDVNNITYFAES
;
A
#
# COMPACT_ATOMS: atom_id res chain seq x y z
N ASP A 1 -7.63 3.52 -23.89
CA ASP A 1 -6.21 3.56 -24.30
C ASP A 1 -5.70 4.99 -24.17
N GLN A 2 -4.66 5.20 -23.35
CA GLN A 2 -4.12 6.52 -23.02
C GLN A 2 -3.36 7.16 -24.19
N ASP A 3 -2.77 6.35 -25.05
CA ASP A 3 -2.10 6.85 -26.24
C ASP A 3 -3.10 7.46 -27.24
N LYS A 4 -4.32 6.91 -27.32
CA LYS A 4 -5.42 7.54 -28.09
C LYS A 4 -5.85 8.87 -27.50
N LEU A 5 -5.92 8.98 -26.16
CA LEU A 5 -6.23 10.26 -25.51
C LEU A 5 -5.13 11.30 -25.75
N ALA A 6 -3.87 10.91 -25.64
CA ALA A 6 -2.73 11.77 -25.91
C ALA A 6 -2.71 12.25 -27.38
N LYS A 7 -3.03 11.36 -28.34
CA LYS A 7 -3.14 11.70 -29.76
C LYS A 7 -4.29 12.68 -30.00
N GLY A 8 -5.49 12.42 -29.48
CA GLY A 8 -6.65 13.29 -29.65
C GLY A 8 -6.47 14.67 -29.02
N PHE A 9 -5.70 14.79 -27.94
CA PHE A 9 -5.26 16.08 -27.42
C PHE A 9 -4.27 16.78 -28.38
N SER A 10 -3.33 16.03 -28.92
CA SER A 10 -2.30 16.59 -29.81
C SER A 10 -2.84 17.06 -31.17
N ASP A 11 -3.88 16.45 -31.69
CA ASP A 11 -4.56 16.83 -32.95
C ASP A 11 -5.74 17.79 -32.76
N GLY A 12 -6.03 18.19 -31.53
CA GLY A 12 -7.08 19.14 -31.20
C GLY A 12 -8.50 18.54 -31.09
N SER A 13 -8.64 17.21 -31.20
CA SER A 13 -9.93 16.54 -31.02
C SER A 13 -10.43 16.60 -29.57
N PHE A 14 -9.49 16.73 -28.61
CA PHE A 14 -9.81 16.84 -27.18
C PHE A 14 -9.19 18.09 -26.56
N THR A 15 -9.95 18.75 -25.69
CA THR A 15 -9.49 19.92 -24.92
C THR A 15 -8.61 19.53 -23.72
N ASN A 16 -8.70 18.30 -23.25
CA ASN A 16 -7.85 17.74 -22.21
C ASN A 16 -7.64 16.24 -22.42
N ALA A 17 -6.59 15.69 -21.83
CA ALA A 17 -6.33 14.25 -21.83
C ALA A 17 -5.66 13.84 -20.52
N LYS A 18 -6.14 12.75 -19.93
CA LYS A 18 -5.47 12.12 -18.79
C LYS A 18 -4.43 11.12 -19.30
N VAL A 19 -3.17 11.39 -19.04
CA VAL A 19 -2.06 10.52 -19.44
C VAL A 19 -1.26 10.13 -18.19
N PHE A 20 -1.09 8.84 -17.97
CA PHE A 20 -0.27 8.38 -16.85
C PHE A 20 1.22 8.43 -17.19
N PRO A 21 2.09 8.77 -16.22
CA PRO A 21 3.53 8.81 -16.44
C PRO A 21 4.17 7.51 -16.93
N THR A 22 3.49 6.40 -16.77
CA THR A 22 3.93 5.08 -17.25
C THR A 22 3.43 4.73 -18.65
N SER A 23 2.63 5.59 -19.31
CA SER A 23 2.22 5.34 -20.69
C SER A 23 3.37 5.64 -21.66
N PRO A 24 3.47 4.90 -22.79
CA PRO A 24 4.52 5.13 -23.79
C PRO A 24 4.54 6.56 -24.34
N SER A 25 3.36 7.19 -24.49
CA SER A 25 3.21 8.56 -24.99
C SER A 25 3.63 9.64 -23.99
N TYR A 26 3.79 9.33 -22.69
CA TYR A 26 4.04 10.33 -21.65
C TYR A 26 5.30 11.16 -21.89
N ALA A 27 6.40 10.53 -22.29
CA ALA A 27 7.67 11.22 -22.50
C ALA A 27 7.57 12.32 -23.58
N SER A 28 6.88 12.04 -24.68
CA SER A 28 6.65 13.00 -25.75
C SER A 28 5.67 14.10 -25.35
N VAL A 29 4.57 13.73 -24.69
CA VAL A 29 3.53 14.65 -24.19
C VAL A 29 4.12 15.59 -23.14
N SER A 30 4.85 15.08 -22.16
CA SER A 30 5.44 15.89 -21.09
C SER A 30 6.49 16.87 -21.60
N LYS A 31 7.25 16.49 -22.63
CA LYS A 31 8.20 17.40 -23.28
C LYS A 31 7.49 18.49 -24.06
N LYS A 32 6.48 18.13 -24.90
CA LYS A 32 5.79 19.06 -25.81
C LYS A 32 4.87 20.03 -25.05
N TYR A 33 4.21 19.55 -24.00
CA TYR A 33 3.18 20.30 -23.27
C TYR A 33 3.54 20.57 -21.81
N LYS A 34 4.83 20.73 -21.51
CA LYS A 34 5.36 20.90 -20.15
C LYS A 34 4.58 21.92 -19.31
N ASN A 35 4.19 23.05 -19.91
CA ASN A 35 3.50 24.13 -19.21
C ASN A 35 1.99 23.91 -19.08
N ASN A 36 1.44 22.85 -19.69
CA ASN A 36 0.03 22.52 -19.68
C ASN A 36 -0.28 21.29 -18.83
N ILE A 37 0.74 20.70 -18.19
CA ILE A 37 0.54 19.55 -17.30
C ILE A 37 0.05 20.05 -15.95
N VAL A 38 -1.12 19.56 -15.55
CA VAL A 38 -1.73 19.87 -14.26
C VAL A 38 -1.92 18.56 -13.50
N TYR A 39 -1.50 18.54 -12.24
CA TYR A 39 -1.83 17.45 -11.33
C TYR A 39 -3.15 17.79 -10.63
N THR A 40 -4.10 16.87 -10.68
CA THR A 40 -5.36 17.04 -9.94
C THR A 40 -5.09 17.00 -8.43
N PRO A 41 -5.83 17.76 -7.62
CA PRO A 41 -5.81 17.58 -6.17
C PRO A 41 -6.17 16.14 -5.78
N GLN A 42 -5.73 15.72 -4.60
CA GLN A 42 -6.24 14.48 -4.02
C GLN A 42 -7.74 14.61 -3.76
N ASP A 43 -8.48 13.58 -4.15
CA ASP A 43 -9.90 13.50 -3.81
C ASP A 43 -10.11 12.98 -2.36
N ALA A 44 -11.36 12.90 -1.92
CA ALA A 44 -11.69 12.39 -0.59
C ALA A 44 -11.53 10.86 -0.47
N THR A 45 -11.35 10.14 -1.60
CA THR A 45 -11.26 8.68 -1.61
C THR A 45 -9.92 8.23 -1.04
N THR A 46 -9.95 7.30 -0.12
CA THR A 46 -8.76 6.66 0.44
C THR A 46 -8.65 5.23 -0.07
N TYR A 47 -7.55 4.93 -0.77
CA TYR A 47 -7.19 3.57 -1.16
C TYR A 47 -6.23 3.01 -0.13
N LEU A 48 -6.45 1.77 0.29
CA LEU A 48 -5.66 1.13 1.33
C LEU A 48 -5.34 -0.33 0.98
N VAL A 49 -4.32 -0.85 1.63
CA VAL A 49 -4.07 -2.29 1.74
C VAL A 49 -4.57 -2.72 3.11
N ALA A 50 -5.59 -3.55 3.13
CA ALA A 50 -6.16 -4.10 4.37
C ALA A 50 -5.63 -5.52 4.62
N THR A 51 -5.47 -5.88 5.88
CA THR A 51 -5.17 -7.25 6.30
C THR A 51 -6.45 -7.94 6.75
N ASN A 52 -6.76 -9.12 6.21
CA ASN A 52 -7.83 -9.95 6.73
C ASN A 52 -7.33 -10.66 8.00
N ILE A 53 -7.84 -10.26 9.15
CA ILE A 53 -7.45 -10.81 10.47
C ILE A 53 -8.33 -11.97 10.91
N ASP A 54 -9.42 -12.24 10.18
CA ASP A 54 -10.36 -13.32 10.45
C ASP A 54 -10.75 -14.08 9.18
N ARG A 55 -9.76 -14.56 8.47
CA ARG A 55 -9.91 -15.28 7.20
C ARG A 55 -10.67 -16.59 7.40
N GLN A 56 -11.72 -16.80 6.62
CA GLN A 56 -12.61 -17.97 6.68
C GLN A 56 -12.30 -19.01 5.59
N SER A 57 -11.87 -18.57 4.41
CA SER A 57 -11.57 -19.45 3.28
C SER A 57 -10.09 -19.43 2.88
N TYR A 58 -9.55 -20.59 2.59
CA TYR A 58 -8.17 -20.79 2.14
C TYR A 58 -8.09 -21.40 0.73
N LYS A 59 -9.14 -21.20 -0.10
CA LYS A 59 -9.18 -21.70 -1.46
C LYS A 59 -7.99 -21.22 -2.31
N HIS A 60 -7.60 -19.95 -2.14
CA HIS A 60 -6.47 -19.34 -2.83
C HIS A 60 -5.37 -19.00 -1.83
N THR A 61 -4.48 -19.95 -1.56
CA THR A 61 -3.40 -19.79 -0.60
C THR A 61 -2.18 -20.61 -0.98
N SER A 62 -1.00 -20.13 -0.63
CA SER A 62 0.25 -20.89 -0.65
C SER A 62 0.48 -21.71 0.62
N LYS A 63 -0.33 -21.53 1.65
CA LYS A 63 -0.22 -22.24 2.93
C LYS A 63 -0.73 -23.68 2.78
N THR A 64 0.13 -24.63 3.12
CA THR A 64 -0.15 -26.08 2.96
C THR A 64 -0.49 -26.77 4.28
N THR A 65 -0.22 -26.11 5.43
CA THR A 65 -0.46 -26.68 6.75
C THR A 65 -1.33 -25.77 7.63
N ASP A 66 -2.03 -26.34 8.59
CA ASP A 66 -2.80 -25.57 9.57
C ASP A 66 -1.89 -24.76 10.51
N ALA A 67 -0.67 -25.24 10.75
CA ALA A 67 0.32 -24.47 11.50
C ALA A 67 0.68 -23.15 10.80
N GLN A 68 0.84 -23.15 9.47
CA GLN A 68 1.06 -21.92 8.69
C GLN A 68 -0.14 -20.98 8.73
N LYS A 69 -1.37 -21.51 8.62
CA LYS A 69 -2.60 -20.71 8.73
C LYS A 69 -2.72 -20.04 10.09
N THR A 70 -2.53 -20.82 11.15
CA THR A 70 -2.57 -20.35 12.54
C THR A 70 -1.47 -19.31 12.82
N SER A 71 -0.25 -19.57 12.38
CA SER A 71 0.87 -18.64 12.53
C SER A 71 0.59 -17.30 11.85
N THR A 72 0.04 -17.31 10.63
CA THR A 72 -0.34 -16.08 9.93
C THR A 72 -1.45 -15.34 10.66
N LYS A 73 -2.51 -16.03 11.12
CA LYS A 73 -3.59 -15.40 11.90
C LYS A 73 -3.05 -14.73 13.16
N LYS A 74 -2.25 -15.42 13.96
CA LYS A 74 -1.63 -14.87 15.17
C LYS A 74 -0.73 -13.66 14.86
N ALA A 75 0.09 -13.75 13.81
CA ALA A 75 0.95 -12.66 13.39
C ALA A 75 0.14 -11.42 12.97
N LEU A 76 -0.91 -11.59 12.17
CA LEU A 76 -1.77 -10.49 11.73
C LEU A 76 -2.61 -9.88 12.85
N LEU A 77 -2.91 -10.62 13.93
CA LEU A 77 -3.53 -10.08 15.14
C LEU A 77 -2.55 -9.30 16.02
N ASN A 78 -1.24 -9.53 15.88
CA ASN A 78 -0.23 -8.80 16.63
C ASN A 78 -0.05 -7.39 16.08
N LYS A 79 -0.21 -6.36 16.93
CA LYS A 79 -0.09 -4.95 16.54
C LYS A 79 1.30 -4.60 16.03
N ASP A 80 2.36 -5.02 16.73
CA ASP A 80 3.73 -4.69 16.35
C ASP A 80 4.12 -5.36 15.03
N PHE A 81 3.60 -6.55 14.73
CA PHE A 81 3.79 -7.20 13.43
C PHE A 81 3.14 -6.41 12.28
N ARG A 82 1.89 -5.96 12.46
CA ARG A 82 1.24 -5.11 11.44
C ARG A 82 1.97 -3.79 11.25
N GLN A 83 2.46 -3.17 12.33
CA GLN A 83 3.29 -1.97 12.24
C GLN A 83 4.61 -2.22 11.52
N ALA A 84 5.26 -3.38 11.74
CA ALA A 84 6.46 -3.77 11.01
C ALA A 84 6.20 -3.83 9.50
N ILE A 85 5.11 -4.47 9.06
CA ILE A 85 4.69 -4.50 7.65
C ILE A 85 4.46 -3.08 7.12
N THR A 86 3.74 -2.23 7.87
CA THR A 86 3.44 -0.85 7.48
C THR A 86 4.71 -0.02 7.27
N PHE A 87 5.66 -0.07 8.20
CA PHE A 87 6.92 0.68 8.10
C PHE A 87 7.90 0.08 7.08
N ALA A 88 7.75 -1.19 6.73
CA ALA A 88 8.57 -1.85 5.69
C ALA A 88 8.09 -1.57 4.26
N PHE A 89 6.84 -1.16 4.08
CA PHE A 89 6.22 -0.97 2.78
C PHE A 89 6.59 0.40 2.17
N ASP A 90 7.43 0.40 1.12
CA ASP A 90 7.75 1.58 0.32
C ASP A 90 6.58 1.92 -0.60
N ARG A 91 5.70 2.80 -0.12
CA ARG A 91 4.50 3.22 -0.87
C ARG A 91 4.85 4.18 -2.00
N THR A 92 5.97 4.90 -1.92
CA THR A 92 6.47 5.73 -3.02
C THR A 92 6.87 4.85 -4.20
N ALA A 93 7.64 3.79 -3.97
CA ALA A 93 7.97 2.82 -5.02
C ALA A 93 6.72 2.14 -5.60
N TYR A 94 5.76 1.76 -4.75
CA TYR A 94 4.48 1.20 -5.17
C TYR A 94 3.66 2.15 -6.05
N ALA A 95 3.52 3.41 -5.63
CA ALA A 95 2.77 4.42 -6.38
C ALA A 95 3.45 4.79 -7.70
N SER A 96 4.80 4.77 -7.76
CA SER A 96 5.56 5.09 -8.96
C SER A 96 5.31 4.14 -10.13
N GLN A 97 4.83 2.92 -9.86
CA GLN A 97 4.48 1.94 -10.90
C GLN A 97 3.37 2.43 -11.84
N VAL A 98 2.58 3.40 -11.42
CA VAL A 98 1.50 4.00 -12.23
C VAL A 98 1.69 5.50 -12.39
N ASN A 99 2.11 6.19 -11.33
CA ASN A 99 2.16 7.65 -11.31
C ASN A 99 3.53 8.23 -11.67
N GLY A 100 4.52 7.38 -12.00
CA GLY A 100 5.89 7.79 -12.24
C GLY A 100 6.56 8.38 -11.00
N LYS A 101 7.83 8.72 -11.10
CA LYS A 101 8.61 9.26 -9.95
C LYS A 101 8.04 10.59 -9.45
N ASP A 102 7.69 11.49 -10.36
CA ASP A 102 7.25 12.85 -10.02
C ASP A 102 5.84 12.92 -9.41
N GLY A 103 4.99 11.95 -9.73
CA GLY A 103 3.62 11.86 -9.22
C GLY A 103 3.43 10.94 -8.01
N ALA A 104 4.41 10.09 -7.73
CA ALA A 104 4.26 9.01 -6.75
C ALA A 104 3.88 9.49 -5.35
N THR A 105 4.65 10.43 -4.79
CA THR A 105 4.41 10.94 -3.44
C THR A 105 3.14 11.76 -3.33
N LYS A 106 2.75 12.48 -4.39
CA LYS A 106 1.55 13.33 -4.42
C LYS A 106 0.26 12.55 -4.18
N MET A 107 0.25 11.25 -4.44
CA MET A 107 -0.90 10.36 -4.27
C MET A 107 -0.97 9.73 -2.88
N LEU A 108 0.06 9.88 -2.06
CA LEU A 108 0.14 9.17 -0.79
C LEU A 108 -0.64 9.87 0.32
N ARG A 109 -1.35 9.06 1.09
CA ARG A 109 -2.10 9.45 2.27
C ARG A 109 -1.65 8.59 3.45
N ASN A 110 -1.40 9.23 4.60
CA ASN A 110 -0.90 8.56 5.79
C ASN A 110 -1.98 8.28 6.84
N LEU A 111 -3.16 8.86 6.66
CA LEU A 111 -4.34 8.64 7.51
C LEU A 111 -5.51 8.15 6.69
N PHE A 112 -6.45 7.47 7.32
CA PHE A 112 -7.68 7.00 6.68
C PHE A 112 -8.56 8.18 6.22
N VAL A 113 -8.68 9.21 7.07
CA VAL A 113 -9.31 10.49 6.72
C VAL A 113 -8.19 11.50 6.44
N PRO A 114 -8.30 12.32 5.38
CA PRO A 114 -7.29 13.34 5.10
C PRO A 114 -7.05 14.24 6.33
N PRO A 115 -5.80 14.57 6.65
CA PRO A 115 -5.45 15.23 7.90
C PRO A 115 -6.09 16.62 8.08
N THR A 116 -6.44 17.29 6.99
CA THR A 116 -7.04 18.64 6.96
C THR A 116 -8.53 18.64 6.62
N PHE A 117 -9.14 17.46 6.43
CA PHE A 117 -10.52 17.36 5.96
C PHE A 117 -11.56 17.75 7.00
N VAL A 118 -11.24 17.50 8.27
CA VAL A 118 -12.09 17.84 9.42
C VAL A 118 -11.26 18.64 10.43
N GLN A 119 -11.87 19.64 11.02
CA GLN A 119 -11.34 20.41 12.13
C GLN A 119 -12.31 20.37 13.31
N THR A 120 -11.78 20.36 14.52
CA THR A 120 -12.51 20.57 15.74
C THR A 120 -11.77 21.66 16.52
N ASP A 121 -12.49 22.69 16.95
CA ASP A 121 -11.92 23.87 17.56
C ASP A 121 -10.75 24.46 16.71
N ASP A 122 -9.55 24.52 17.25
CA ASP A 122 -8.33 25.02 16.61
C ASP A 122 -7.43 23.91 16.03
N LYS A 123 -7.87 22.62 16.09
CA LYS A 123 -7.05 21.47 15.70
C LYS A 123 -7.61 20.75 14.48
N SER A 124 -6.71 20.44 13.54
CA SER A 124 -7.05 19.53 12.45
C SER A 124 -7.15 18.07 12.93
N PHE A 125 -7.93 17.25 12.22
CA PHE A 125 -8.03 15.80 12.47
C PHE A 125 -6.65 15.13 12.53
N GLY A 126 -5.76 15.46 11.60
CA GLY A 126 -4.41 14.90 11.56
C GLY A 126 -3.60 15.20 12.83
N LYS A 127 -3.73 16.40 13.38
CA LYS A 127 -3.08 16.78 14.64
C LYS A 127 -3.62 15.99 15.83
N LEU A 128 -4.95 15.82 15.91
CA LEU A 128 -5.58 15.04 16.97
C LEU A 128 -5.18 13.56 16.91
N VAL A 129 -5.15 12.97 15.71
CA VAL A 129 -4.69 11.59 15.53
C VAL A 129 -3.23 11.44 15.93
N LYS A 130 -2.38 12.37 15.52
CA LYS A 130 -0.95 12.37 15.88
C LYS A 130 -0.74 12.42 17.40
N GLU A 131 -1.42 13.34 18.08
CA GLU A 131 -1.37 13.47 19.55
C GLU A 131 -1.82 12.15 20.23
N LYS A 132 -2.89 11.53 19.72
CA LYS A 132 -3.39 10.25 20.25
C LYS A 132 -2.41 9.11 20.05
N LEU A 133 -1.80 9.01 18.88
CA LEU A 133 -0.81 7.97 18.58
C LEU A 133 0.44 8.12 19.47
N ILE A 134 0.92 9.34 19.70
CA ILE A 134 2.04 9.60 20.61
C ILE A 134 1.68 9.19 22.04
N GLY A 135 0.42 9.42 22.47
CA GLY A 135 -0.06 8.98 23.77
C GLY A 135 -0.08 7.46 23.94
N TYR A 136 -0.18 6.69 22.86
CA TYR A 136 -0.09 5.21 22.89
C TYR A 136 1.33 4.71 22.79
N ASP A 137 2.18 5.38 22.02
CA ASP A 137 3.56 4.97 21.74
C ASP A 137 4.37 6.20 21.29
N GLU A 138 5.31 6.63 22.12
CA GLU A 138 6.12 7.83 21.89
C GLU A 138 6.91 7.77 20.57
N SER A 139 7.20 6.57 20.06
CA SER A 139 7.87 6.37 18.76
C SER A 139 7.12 6.99 17.56
N TRP A 140 5.84 7.40 17.73
CA TRP A 140 5.10 8.11 16.70
C TRP A 140 5.47 9.60 16.57
N LYS A 141 6.27 10.18 17.50
CA LYS A 141 6.70 11.59 17.40
C LYS A 141 7.36 11.91 16.05
N ASP A 142 8.21 11.01 15.57
CA ASP A 142 9.00 11.22 14.35
C ASP A 142 8.27 10.82 13.05
N VAL A 143 7.03 10.32 13.15
CA VAL A 143 6.25 9.93 11.99
C VAL A 143 5.46 11.13 11.44
N ASN A 144 5.71 11.51 10.20
CA ASN A 144 4.93 12.55 9.53
C ASN A 144 3.65 11.95 8.91
N LEU A 145 2.49 12.40 9.38
CA LEU A 145 1.18 11.90 8.95
C LEU A 145 0.47 12.80 7.92
N ASN A 146 1.14 13.84 7.43
CA ASN A 146 0.59 14.70 6.37
C ASN A 146 0.51 13.95 5.04
N ASP A 147 -0.41 14.37 4.17
CA ASP A 147 -0.54 13.84 2.81
C ASP A 147 0.64 14.22 1.91
N ALA A 148 0.68 13.65 0.72
CA ALA A 148 1.66 13.89 -0.33
C ALA A 148 3.11 13.53 0.02
N GLN A 149 3.31 12.57 0.90
CA GLN A 149 4.61 12.02 1.28
C GLN A 149 4.47 10.62 1.90
N ASP A 150 5.56 9.84 1.95
CA ASP A 150 5.59 8.53 2.59
C ASP A 150 6.14 8.61 4.02
N GLY A 151 5.34 9.19 4.93
CA GLY A 151 5.73 9.34 6.33
C GLY A 151 5.75 8.03 7.13
N LEU A 152 5.15 6.96 6.59
CA LEU A 152 5.14 5.65 7.25
C LEU A 152 6.30 4.75 6.81
N TYR A 153 6.98 5.03 5.70
CA TYR A 153 8.10 4.20 5.27
C TYR A 153 9.34 4.46 6.14
N ASN A 154 9.71 3.48 6.94
CA ASN A 154 10.87 3.54 7.83
C ASN A 154 11.42 2.14 8.11
N PRO A 155 12.43 1.67 7.31
CA PRO A 155 13.00 0.32 7.47
C PRO A 155 13.61 0.04 8.85
N THR A 156 14.17 1.03 9.51
CA THR A 156 14.73 0.86 10.87
C THR A 156 13.61 0.57 11.86
N LYS A 157 12.57 1.39 11.87
CA LYS A 157 11.39 1.21 12.71
C LYS A 157 10.65 -0.10 12.40
N ALA A 158 10.62 -0.50 11.12
CA ALA A 158 10.07 -1.79 10.71
C ALA A 158 10.79 -2.97 11.39
N LYS A 159 12.12 -2.95 11.41
CA LYS A 159 12.93 -3.99 12.07
C LYS A 159 12.75 -4.01 13.59
N GLU A 160 12.69 -2.85 14.23
CA GLU A 160 12.43 -2.74 15.67
C GLU A 160 11.07 -3.35 16.04
N LYS A 161 10.02 -3.00 15.28
CA LYS A 161 8.68 -3.54 15.48
C LYS A 161 8.62 -5.04 15.21
N LEU A 162 9.32 -5.52 14.17
CA LEU A 162 9.41 -6.94 13.88
C LEU A 162 10.10 -7.71 15.02
N ALA A 163 11.22 -7.21 15.54
CA ALA A 163 11.94 -7.87 16.63
C ALA A 163 11.05 -8.03 17.87
N LYS A 164 10.31 -6.98 18.23
CA LYS A 164 9.34 -7.01 19.32
C LYS A 164 8.20 -8.00 19.07
N ALA A 165 7.62 -7.96 17.87
CA ALA A 165 6.56 -8.90 17.48
C ALA A 165 7.05 -10.35 17.49
N LYS A 166 8.24 -10.61 16.93
CA LYS A 166 8.82 -11.95 16.80
C LYS A 166 9.04 -12.61 18.16
N ALA A 167 9.57 -11.87 19.13
CA ALA A 167 9.77 -12.39 20.49
C ALA A 167 8.43 -12.87 21.11
N ALA A 168 7.37 -12.05 21.02
CA ALA A 168 6.06 -12.41 21.54
C ALA A 168 5.43 -13.58 20.77
N LEU A 169 5.50 -13.56 19.45
CA LEU A 169 4.90 -14.57 18.58
C LEU A 169 5.58 -15.94 18.72
N GLN A 170 6.92 -15.98 18.85
CA GLN A 170 7.66 -17.22 19.08
C GLN A 170 7.32 -17.83 20.45
N ALA A 171 7.17 -17.01 21.48
CA ALA A 171 6.72 -17.48 22.80
C ALA A 171 5.31 -18.09 22.73
N ASP A 172 4.46 -17.64 21.79
CA ASP A 172 3.11 -18.17 21.53
C ASP A 172 3.10 -19.30 20.47
N GLY A 173 4.24 -19.89 20.16
CA GLY A 173 4.38 -21.05 19.26
C GLY A 173 4.22 -20.72 17.76
N VAL A 174 4.31 -19.46 17.37
CA VAL A 174 4.23 -19.06 15.94
C VAL A 174 5.49 -19.46 15.18
N GLN A 175 5.30 -20.07 14.03
CA GLN A 175 6.36 -20.49 13.13
C GLN A 175 6.66 -19.42 12.08
N PHE A 176 7.93 -19.14 11.83
CA PHE A 176 8.40 -18.24 10.78
C PHE A 176 8.99 -19.04 9.63
N PRO A 177 8.98 -18.50 8.38
CA PRO A 177 8.44 -17.21 7.99
C PRO A 177 6.91 -17.16 8.03
N ILE A 178 6.37 -15.96 8.22
CA ILE A 178 4.93 -15.71 8.08
C ILE A 178 4.60 -15.53 6.60
N HIS A 179 3.73 -16.37 6.07
CA HIS A 179 3.25 -16.33 4.70
C HIS A 179 1.97 -15.50 4.59
N ILE A 180 2.01 -14.42 3.81
CA ILE A 180 0.87 -13.52 3.59
C ILE A 180 0.43 -13.62 2.13
N ASP A 181 -0.75 -14.17 1.88
CA ASP A 181 -1.31 -14.22 0.54
C ASP A 181 -1.76 -12.81 0.10
N MET A 182 -1.35 -12.41 -1.09
CA MET A 182 -1.73 -11.14 -1.71
C MET A 182 -2.43 -11.40 -3.04
N PRO A 183 -3.77 -11.37 -3.06
CA PRO A 183 -4.54 -11.62 -4.28
C PRO A 183 -4.40 -10.47 -5.27
N VAL A 184 -4.29 -10.78 -6.55
CA VAL A 184 -4.23 -9.79 -7.63
C VAL A 184 -4.86 -10.30 -8.90
N ASP A 185 -5.60 -9.44 -9.58
CA ASP A 185 -6.14 -9.69 -10.92
C ASP A 185 -4.97 -9.81 -11.93
N GLN A 186 -4.79 -11.01 -12.45
CA GLN A 186 -3.69 -11.36 -13.38
C GLN A 186 -3.74 -10.58 -14.70
N THR A 187 -4.90 -10.05 -15.08
CA THR A 187 -5.08 -9.29 -16.32
C THR A 187 -4.73 -7.82 -16.18
N ALA A 188 -4.63 -7.33 -14.94
CA ALA A 188 -4.32 -5.94 -14.63
C ALA A 188 -2.82 -5.73 -14.39
N THR A 189 -2.03 -5.62 -15.46
CA THR A 189 -0.56 -5.52 -15.42
C THR A 189 -0.05 -4.50 -14.40
N ASN A 190 -0.66 -3.32 -14.33
CA ASN A 190 -0.29 -2.28 -13.38
C ASN A 190 -0.54 -2.68 -11.91
N LYS A 191 -1.57 -3.48 -11.63
CA LYS A 191 -1.82 -4.01 -10.29
C LYS A 191 -0.79 -5.08 -9.93
N VAL A 192 -0.45 -5.96 -10.87
CA VAL A 192 0.59 -6.98 -10.69
C VAL A 192 1.94 -6.31 -10.39
N GLN A 193 2.33 -5.28 -11.14
CA GLN A 193 3.56 -4.52 -10.88
C GLN A 193 3.57 -3.86 -9.49
N ARG A 194 2.46 -3.27 -9.07
CA ARG A 194 2.32 -2.69 -7.73
C ARG A 194 2.48 -3.73 -6.62
N VAL A 195 1.83 -4.88 -6.75
CA VAL A 195 1.94 -5.96 -5.75
C VAL A 195 3.35 -6.54 -5.70
N GLN A 196 4.03 -6.64 -6.84
CA GLN A 196 5.45 -7.01 -6.89
C GLN A 196 6.34 -5.99 -6.15
N SER A 197 6.09 -4.70 -6.33
CA SER A 197 6.81 -3.64 -5.61
C SER A 197 6.57 -3.71 -4.08
N LEU A 198 5.34 -3.96 -3.65
CA LEU A 198 4.98 -4.19 -2.24
C LEU A 198 5.77 -5.39 -1.69
N LYS A 199 5.73 -6.54 -2.37
CA LYS A 199 6.48 -7.75 -2.00
C LYS A 199 7.96 -7.44 -1.84
N GLN A 200 8.58 -6.82 -2.84
CA GLN A 200 10.00 -6.51 -2.84
C GLN A 200 10.40 -5.64 -1.64
N SER A 201 9.63 -4.57 -1.35
CA SER A 201 9.97 -3.68 -0.24
C SER A 201 9.82 -4.35 1.12
N ILE A 202 8.75 -5.09 1.35
CA ILE A 202 8.50 -5.77 2.62
C ILE A 202 9.54 -6.87 2.85
N GLU A 203 9.77 -7.76 1.88
CA GLU A 203 10.73 -8.85 2.02
C GLU A 203 12.18 -8.37 2.12
N LYS A 204 12.55 -7.28 1.42
CA LYS A 204 13.86 -6.65 1.55
C LYS A 204 14.10 -6.09 2.96
N ASN A 205 13.11 -5.43 3.53
CA ASN A 205 13.27 -4.70 4.78
C ASN A 205 13.11 -5.59 6.01
N LEU A 206 12.30 -6.65 5.94
CA LEU A 206 12.03 -7.55 7.06
C LEU A 206 12.79 -8.90 6.98
N GLY A 207 13.27 -9.27 5.78
CA GLY A 207 13.90 -10.56 5.51
C GLY A 207 12.87 -11.66 5.19
N LYS A 208 13.17 -12.46 4.18
CA LYS A 208 12.30 -13.58 3.75
C LYS A 208 12.22 -14.70 4.80
N GLU A 209 13.18 -14.78 5.68
CA GLU A 209 13.18 -15.68 6.83
C GLU A 209 12.14 -15.26 7.90
N ASN A 210 11.59 -14.08 7.79
CA ASN A 210 10.58 -13.57 8.70
C ASN A 210 9.20 -13.41 8.02
N VAL A 211 9.17 -12.85 6.79
CA VAL A 211 7.93 -12.56 6.08
C VAL A 211 8.09 -12.89 4.61
N VAL A 212 7.13 -13.63 4.06
CA VAL A 212 7.01 -13.92 2.63
C VAL A 212 5.65 -13.42 2.14
N ILE A 213 5.66 -12.60 1.10
CA ILE A 213 4.43 -12.17 0.42
C ILE A 213 4.19 -13.10 -0.76
N ASP A 214 3.14 -13.90 -0.67
CA ASP A 214 2.75 -14.86 -1.70
C ASP A 214 1.72 -14.22 -2.64
N ILE A 215 2.17 -13.80 -3.81
CA ILE A 215 1.29 -13.18 -4.81
C ILE A 215 0.40 -14.27 -5.43
N GLN A 216 -0.90 -14.16 -5.20
CA GLN A 216 -1.92 -15.05 -5.75
C GLN A 216 -2.56 -14.40 -6.99
N GLN A 217 -2.02 -14.72 -8.17
CA GLN A 217 -2.58 -14.25 -9.43
C GLN A 217 -3.80 -15.10 -9.81
N MET A 218 -4.93 -14.44 -10.07
CA MET A 218 -6.19 -15.10 -10.36
C MET A 218 -7.08 -14.24 -11.25
N SER A 219 -8.26 -14.75 -11.61
CA SER A 219 -9.25 -13.98 -12.36
C SER A 219 -9.74 -12.77 -11.54
N LYS A 220 -10.24 -11.74 -12.24
CA LYS A 220 -10.86 -10.58 -11.59
C LYS A 220 -12.03 -10.98 -10.69
N ASP A 221 -12.82 -11.96 -11.11
CA ASP A 221 -13.99 -12.40 -10.34
C ASP A 221 -13.56 -13.13 -9.07
N ASP A 222 -12.55 -13.98 -9.12
CA ASP A 222 -11.99 -14.61 -7.92
C ASP A 222 -11.43 -13.57 -6.95
N VAL A 223 -10.70 -12.54 -7.45
CA VAL A 223 -10.23 -11.43 -6.59
C VAL A 223 -11.40 -10.73 -5.91
N ASN A 224 -12.45 -10.41 -6.66
CA ASN A 224 -13.62 -9.73 -6.10
C ASN A 224 -14.30 -10.58 -5.02
N ASN A 225 -14.48 -11.88 -5.29
CA ASN A 225 -15.12 -12.81 -4.36
C ASN A 225 -14.37 -12.90 -3.03
N ILE A 226 -13.03 -13.01 -3.06
CA ILE A 226 -12.24 -13.15 -1.83
C ILE A 226 -11.89 -11.83 -1.15
N THR A 227 -12.11 -10.67 -1.80
CA THR A 227 -11.78 -9.35 -1.22
C THR A 227 -13.03 -8.53 -0.93
N TYR A 228 -13.82 -8.20 -1.96
CA TYR A 228 -14.97 -7.29 -1.80
C TYR A 228 -16.21 -7.99 -1.25
N PHE A 229 -16.43 -9.24 -1.63
CA PHE A 229 -17.60 -10.00 -1.19
C PHE A 229 -17.34 -10.86 0.06
N ALA A 230 -16.12 -10.76 0.62
CA ALA A 230 -15.71 -11.34 1.90
C ALA A 230 -15.99 -12.86 2.02
N GLU A 231 -15.85 -13.62 0.92
CA GLU A 231 -15.96 -15.09 0.95
C GLU A 231 -14.69 -15.79 1.48
N SER A 232 -13.75 -15.00 2.00
CA SER A 232 -12.49 -15.54 2.53
C SER A 232 -12.33 -15.28 4.02
#